data_41bf204f590f2a3d71d52e375839f883
#
_entry.id   41bf204f590f2a3d71d52e375839f883
#
_cell.length_a   1.000
_cell.length_b   1.000
_cell.length_c   1.000
_cell.angle_alpha   90.00
_cell.angle_beta   90.00
_cell.angle_gamma   90.00
#
_symmetry.space_group_name_H-M   'P 1'
#
loop_
_entity.id
_entity.type
_entity.pdbx_description
1 polymer ?
#
loop_
_entity_poly.entity_id
_entity_poly.type
_entity_poly.pdbx_seq_one_letter_code
_entity_poly.pdbx_strand_id
1 'polypeptide(L)'
;NPDSRFYQKVDEEHIGISGHSQGGVGVFNAINEQPHGSLYTCAVSLSPTQLDLAEALNMHYEPDKTNIPVFLLAATESDVITPDGAKQLYDAVKNDKAVALRNGMDHGKMLYSADGYVTAWFMWYLKGDTEAAKVFTGDAPELLRNQLYQEQQIDISCIN
;
A
#
# COMPACT_ATOMS: atom_id res chain seq x y z
N ASN A 1 -7.77 -27.52 4.78
CA ASN A 1 -7.27 -28.76 5.35
C ASN A 1 -7.75 -28.90 6.81
N PRO A 2 -8.63 -29.89 7.15
CA PRO A 2 -9.14 -30.09 8.52
C PRO A 2 -8.04 -30.33 9.58
N ASP A 3 -6.87 -30.82 9.19
CA ASP A 3 -5.74 -31.06 10.11
C ASP A 3 -4.91 -29.80 10.40
N SER A 4 -5.21 -28.70 9.73
CA SER A 4 -4.52 -27.42 9.97
C SER A 4 -5.00 -26.79 11.28
N ARG A 5 -4.04 -26.25 12.08
CA ARG A 5 -4.37 -25.44 13.26
C ARG A 5 -5.18 -24.17 12.94
N PHE A 6 -5.19 -23.76 11.68
CA PHE A 6 -5.92 -22.59 11.18
C PHE A 6 -7.24 -22.93 10.51
N TYR A 7 -7.60 -24.22 10.43
CA TYR A 7 -8.84 -24.64 9.78
C TYR A 7 -10.06 -23.94 10.39
N GLN A 8 -10.85 -23.28 9.53
CA GLN A 8 -12.01 -22.46 9.89
C GLN A 8 -11.72 -21.33 10.93
N LYS A 9 -10.49 -20.83 10.99
CA LYS A 9 -10.09 -19.74 11.89
C LYS A 9 -9.58 -18.52 11.14
N VAL A 10 -9.40 -18.59 9.84
CA VAL A 10 -9.00 -17.47 8.99
C VAL A 10 -10.27 -16.81 8.45
N ASP A 11 -10.33 -15.51 8.59
CA ASP A 11 -11.35 -14.68 7.96
C ASP A 11 -10.92 -14.43 6.52
N GLU A 12 -11.53 -15.15 5.57
CA GLU A 12 -11.18 -15.09 4.15
C GLU A 12 -11.84 -13.90 3.44
N GLU A 13 -12.73 -13.18 4.11
CA GLU A 13 -13.38 -11.98 3.57
C GLU A 13 -12.59 -10.70 3.86
N HIS A 14 -11.66 -10.73 4.83
CA HIS A 14 -10.90 -9.56 5.27
C HIS A 14 -9.39 -9.84 5.29
N ILE A 15 -8.80 -10.00 4.11
CA ILE A 15 -7.36 -10.27 3.96
C ILE A 15 -6.67 -9.07 3.34
N GLY A 16 -5.76 -8.45 4.09
CA GLY A 16 -4.85 -7.42 3.58
C GLY A 16 -3.50 -7.99 3.20
N ILE A 17 -2.81 -7.32 2.28
CA ILE A 17 -1.45 -7.68 1.88
C ILE A 17 -0.52 -6.49 2.03
N SER A 18 0.70 -6.73 2.54
CA SER A 18 1.75 -5.71 2.55
C SER A 18 3.10 -6.30 2.21
N GLY A 19 3.99 -5.46 1.71
CA GLY A 19 5.36 -5.85 1.41
C GLY A 19 6.27 -4.64 1.26
N HIS A 20 7.55 -4.84 1.56
CA HIS A 20 8.60 -3.81 1.48
C HIS A 20 9.59 -4.15 0.36
N SER A 21 10.07 -3.16 -0.37
CA SER A 21 11.08 -3.32 -1.42
C SER A 21 10.58 -4.24 -2.54
N GLN A 22 11.28 -5.33 -2.84
CA GLN A 22 10.79 -6.39 -3.73
C GLN A 22 9.45 -6.98 -3.26
N GLY A 23 9.21 -7.04 -1.94
CA GLY A 23 7.90 -7.41 -1.39
C GLY A 23 6.82 -6.38 -1.73
N GLY A 24 7.17 -5.10 -1.87
CA GLY A 24 6.27 -4.06 -2.35
C GLY A 24 5.85 -4.26 -3.82
N VAL A 25 6.77 -4.68 -4.68
CA VAL A 25 6.48 -5.18 -6.04
C VAL A 25 5.64 -6.46 -5.98
N GLY A 26 6.02 -7.39 -5.10
CA GLY A 26 5.32 -8.65 -4.89
C GLY A 26 3.86 -8.50 -4.46
N VAL A 27 3.49 -7.39 -3.81
CA VAL A 27 2.08 -7.06 -3.49
C VAL A 27 1.24 -7.00 -4.77
N PHE A 28 1.69 -6.27 -5.79
CA PHE A 28 0.97 -6.15 -7.06
C PHE A 28 0.88 -7.49 -7.79
N ASN A 29 1.98 -8.24 -7.85
CA ASN A 29 2.00 -9.54 -8.52
C ASN A 29 1.15 -10.58 -7.78
N ALA A 30 1.09 -10.54 -6.45
CA ALA A 30 0.23 -11.42 -5.67
C ALA A 30 -1.26 -11.16 -5.94
N ILE A 31 -1.65 -9.89 -6.13
CA ILE A 31 -3.03 -9.50 -6.42
C ILE A 31 -3.40 -9.85 -7.87
N ASN A 32 -2.53 -9.51 -8.82
CA ASN A 32 -2.86 -9.53 -10.24
C ASN A 32 -2.64 -10.91 -10.89
N GLU A 33 -1.67 -11.69 -10.45
CA GLU A 33 -1.17 -12.87 -11.17
C GLU A 33 -1.39 -14.19 -10.41
N GLN A 34 -1.60 -14.15 -9.09
CA GLN A 34 -1.72 -15.38 -8.32
C GLN A 34 -3.18 -15.89 -8.27
N PRO A 35 -3.39 -17.24 -8.21
CA PRO A 35 -4.73 -17.83 -8.21
C PRO A 35 -5.66 -17.33 -7.10
N HIS A 36 -5.10 -16.86 -5.99
CA HIS A 36 -5.84 -16.38 -4.82
C HIS A 36 -5.77 -14.85 -4.67
N GLY A 37 -5.34 -14.13 -5.71
CA GLY A 37 -5.24 -12.66 -5.70
C GLY A 37 -6.56 -11.97 -5.38
N SER A 38 -7.68 -12.55 -5.78
CA SER A 38 -9.02 -12.05 -5.50
C SER A 38 -9.46 -12.13 -4.04
N LEU A 39 -8.71 -12.80 -3.17
CA LEU A 39 -8.99 -12.82 -1.72
C LEU A 39 -8.49 -11.57 -0.99
N TYR A 40 -7.57 -10.81 -1.59
CA TYR A 40 -7.08 -9.58 -0.97
C TYR A 40 -8.11 -8.46 -1.12
N THR A 41 -8.38 -7.76 -0.02
CA THR A 41 -9.36 -6.68 0.06
C THR A 41 -8.73 -5.29 0.12
N CYS A 42 -7.48 -5.19 0.55
CA CYS A 42 -6.67 -3.97 0.49
C CYS A 42 -5.18 -4.28 0.54
N ALA A 43 -4.37 -3.31 0.13
CA ALA A 43 -2.93 -3.48 0.01
C ALA A 43 -2.14 -2.28 0.55
N VAL A 44 -0.94 -2.56 1.07
CA VAL A 44 0.08 -1.55 1.38
C VAL A 44 1.39 -1.94 0.72
N SER A 45 1.90 -1.08 -0.15
CA SER A 45 3.21 -1.26 -0.79
C SER A 45 4.21 -0.26 -0.21
N LEU A 46 5.21 -0.79 0.51
CA LEU A 46 6.24 -0.01 1.20
C LEU A 46 7.51 0.07 0.35
N SER A 47 7.90 1.28 -0.04
CA SER A 47 9.11 1.55 -0.83
C SER A 47 9.33 0.51 -1.94
N PRO A 48 8.35 0.24 -2.81
CA PRO A 48 8.55 -0.69 -3.91
C PRO A 48 9.65 -0.19 -4.84
N THR A 49 10.25 -1.07 -5.62
CA THR A 49 11.13 -0.65 -6.70
C THR A 49 10.29 0.08 -7.75
N GLN A 50 10.69 1.29 -8.17
CA GLN A 50 9.99 2.04 -9.20
C GLN A 50 9.98 1.31 -10.55
N LEU A 51 9.04 1.64 -11.43
CA LEU A 51 8.73 0.84 -12.63
C LEU A 51 9.93 0.62 -13.56
N ASP A 52 10.67 1.68 -13.90
CA ASP A 52 11.81 1.60 -14.81
C ASP A 52 12.97 0.78 -14.23
N LEU A 53 13.25 0.94 -12.94
CA LEU A 53 14.27 0.15 -12.26
C LEU A 53 13.83 -1.31 -12.11
N ALA A 54 12.56 -1.55 -11.84
CA ALA A 54 11.99 -2.90 -11.76
C ALA A 54 12.11 -3.64 -13.10
N GLU A 55 11.78 -2.98 -14.21
CA GLU A 55 11.98 -3.52 -15.57
C GLU A 55 13.46 -3.87 -15.82
N ALA A 56 14.38 -2.96 -15.48
CA ALA A 56 15.82 -3.21 -15.64
C ALA A 56 16.33 -4.41 -14.81
N LEU A 57 15.64 -4.73 -13.72
CA LEU A 57 15.97 -5.85 -12.83
C LEU A 57 15.15 -7.13 -13.11
N ASN A 58 14.36 -7.16 -14.19
CA ASN A 58 13.41 -8.23 -14.51
C ASN A 58 12.39 -8.52 -13.40
N MET A 59 11.94 -7.48 -12.71
CA MET A 59 10.89 -7.53 -11.68
C MET A 59 9.62 -6.86 -12.19
N HIS A 60 9.10 -7.32 -13.32
CA HIS A 60 7.92 -6.74 -13.94
C HIS A 60 6.69 -6.80 -13.01
N TYR A 61 5.90 -5.72 -12.98
CA TYR A 61 4.60 -5.66 -12.29
C TYR A 61 3.70 -4.58 -12.91
N GLU A 62 2.39 -4.71 -12.74
CA GLU A 62 1.39 -3.89 -13.42
C GLU A 62 0.42 -3.26 -12.40
N PRO A 63 0.75 -2.09 -11.82
CA PRO A 63 -0.10 -1.42 -10.82
C PRO A 63 -1.47 -1.03 -11.37
N ASP A 64 -1.58 -0.78 -12.67
CA ASP A 64 -2.81 -0.39 -13.36
C ASP A 64 -3.85 -1.51 -13.47
N LYS A 65 -3.44 -2.76 -13.27
CA LYS A 65 -4.33 -3.93 -13.20
C LYS A 65 -4.87 -4.21 -11.80
N THR A 66 -4.33 -3.55 -10.77
CA THR A 66 -4.76 -3.76 -9.39
C THR A 66 -6.16 -3.20 -9.18
N ASN A 67 -7.06 -4.03 -8.66
CA ASN A 67 -8.49 -3.74 -8.52
C ASN A 67 -8.98 -3.59 -7.08
N ILE A 68 -8.07 -3.41 -6.13
CA ILE A 68 -8.35 -3.19 -4.72
C ILE A 68 -7.68 -1.89 -4.23
N PRO A 69 -8.11 -1.31 -3.08
CA PRO A 69 -7.47 -0.14 -2.49
C PRO A 69 -5.99 -0.34 -2.19
N VAL A 70 -5.14 0.64 -2.56
CA VAL A 70 -3.68 0.57 -2.38
C VAL A 70 -3.15 1.80 -1.66
N PHE A 71 -2.40 1.59 -0.60
CA PHE A 71 -1.61 2.63 0.03
C PHE A 71 -0.12 2.47 -0.31
N LEU A 72 0.44 3.50 -0.93
CA LEU A 72 1.85 3.60 -1.30
C LEU A 72 2.59 4.43 -0.25
N LEU A 73 3.56 3.85 0.42
CA LEU A 73 4.44 4.55 1.34
C LEU A 73 5.89 4.41 0.90
N ALA A 74 6.62 5.49 0.83
CA ALA A 74 8.03 5.46 0.46
C ALA A 74 8.86 6.41 1.35
N ALA A 75 10.17 6.30 1.23
CA ALA A 75 11.15 7.14 1.91
C ALA A 75 11.68 8.21 0.94
N THR A 76 11.98 9.42 1.44
CA THR A 76 12.55 10.49 0.61
C THR A 76 14.02 10.28 0.26
N GLU A 77 14.75 9.47 1.05
CA GLU A 77 16.17 9.15 0.83
C GLU A 77 16.34 7.68 0.35
N SER A 78 15.41 7.24 -0.53
CA SER A 78 15.45 5.89 -1.11
C SER A 78 16.26 5.87 -2.40
N ASP A 79 17.01 4.80 -2.61
CA ASP A 79 17.77 4.50 -3.83
C ASP A 79 16.99 3.62 -4.83
N VAL A 80 15.82 3.12 -4.46
CA VAL A 80 15.00 2.22 -5.31
C VAL A 80 13.70 2.85 -5.79
N ILE A 81 13.29 3.96 -5.19
CA ILE A 81 12.11 4.73 -5.60
C ILE A 81 12.32 6.21 -5.33
N THR A 82 12.18 7.02 -6.35
CA THR A 82 12.22 8.48 -6.28
C THR A 82 10.82 9.05 -6.03
N PRO A 83 10.68 10.33 -5.64
CA PRO A 83 9.37 11.00 -5.57
C PRO A 83 8.59 10.90 -6.89
N ASP A 84 9.26 11.10 -8.04
CA ASP A 84 8.64 10.97 -9.36
C ASP A 84 8.21 9.51 -9.62
N GLY A 85 9.01 8.52 -9.24
CA GLY A 85 8.66 7.11 -9.34
C GLY A 85 7.46 6.74 -8.47
N ALA A 86 7.38 7.27 -7.24
CA ALA A 86 6.22 7.08 -6.37
C ALA A 86 4.95 7.71 -6.98
N LYS A 87 5.08 8.91 -7.57
CA LYS A 87 3.98 9.56 -8.29
C LYS A 87 3.53 8.73 -9.50
N GLN A 88 4.45 8.20 -10.29
CA GLN A 88 4.10 7.33 -11.43
C GLN A 88 3.33 6.09 -10.98
N LEU A 89 3.72 5.46 -9.87
CA LEU A 89 2.99 4.33 -9.30
C LEU A 89 1.59 4.74 -8.83
N TYR A 90 1.49 5.87 -8.13
CA TYR A 90 0.20 6.41 -7.70
C TYR A 90 -0.72 6.68 -8.88
N ASP A 91 -0.23 7.31 -9.93
CA ASP A 91 -1.01 7.61 -11.14
C ASP A 91 -1.44 6.33 -11.89
N ALA A 92 -0.63 5.27 -11.82
CA ALA A 92 -0.93 3.99 -12.46
C ALA A 92 -2.07 3.23 -11.78
N VAL A 93 -2.13 3.21 -10.44
CA VAL A 93 -3.23 2.57 -9.70
C VAL A 93 -4.56 3.25 -10.04
N LYS A 94 -5.61 2.47 -10.32
CA LYS A 94 -6.92 2.99 -10.80
C LYS A 94 -8.02 2.99 -9.74
N ASN A 95 -7.85 2.24 -8.67
CA ASN A 95 -8.78 2.19 -7.56
C ASN A 95 -8.46 3.21 -6.46
N ASP A 96 -9.21 3.17 -5.37
CA ASP A 96 -8.95 3.94 -4.17
C ASP A 96 -7.48 3.83 -3.77
N LYS A 97 -6.84 4.97 -3.57
CA LYS A 97 -5.40 5.03 -3.35
C LYS A 97 -4.98 6.20 -2.49
N ALA A 98 -3.88 6.00 -1.81
CA ALA A 98 -3.16 7.07 -1.13
C ALA A 98 -1.64 6.89 -1.34
N VAL A 99 -0.89 7.99 -1.25
CA VAL A 99 0.57 7.99 -1.28
C VAL A 99 1.11 8.99 -0.27
N ALA A 100 2.25 8.66 0.33
CA ALA A 100 3.02 9.59 1.14
C ALA A 100 4.51 9.17 1.20
N LEU A 101 5.41 10.15 1.23
CA LEU A 101 6.84 9.93 1.34
C LEU A 101 7.34 10.43 2.70
N ARG A 102 7.94 9.54 3.48
CA ARG A 102 8.46 9.83 4.81
C ARG A 102 9.75 10.63 4.72
N ASN A 103 9.75 11.85 5.29
CA ASN A 103 10.89 12.77 5.25
C ASN A 103 12.10 12.21 6.01
N GLY A 104 13.29 12.30 5.41
CA GLY A 104 14.56 11.96 6.03
C GLY A 104 14.75 10.48 6.35
N MET A 105 13.95 9.62 5.74
CA MET A 105 14.09 8.17 5.89
C MET A 105 14.78 7.57 4.68
N ASP A 106 15.67 6.62 4.92
CA ASP A 106 16.23 5.74 3.90
C ASP A 106 15.31 4.55 3.62
N HIS A 107 15.63 3.81 2.58
CA HIS A 107 14.88 2.66 2.13
C HIS A 107 14.61 1.61 3.23
N GLY A 108 15.65 1.24 4.00
CA GLY A 108 15.54 0.21 5.03
C GLY A 108 14.76 0.66 6.26
N LYS A 109 14.94 1.92 6.68
CA LYS A 109 14.23 2.48 7.84
C LYS A 109 12.73 2.65 7.60
N MET A 110 12.30 2.74 6.34
CA MET A 110 10.90 2.85 6.00
C MET A 110 10.07 1.67 6.53
N LEU A 111 10.66 0.47 6.63
CA LEU A 111 10.03 -0.71 7.20
C LEU A 111 9.53 -0.51 8.64
N TYR A 112 10.24 0.32 9.42
CA TYR A 112 9.94 0.56 10.83
C TYR A 112 9.28 1.92 11.10
N SER A 113 9.11 2.75 10.08
CA SER A 113 8.65 4.14 10.23
C SER A 113 7.22 4.37 9.77
N ALA A 114 6.55 3.33 9.26
CA ALA A 114 5.24 3.41 8.63
C ALA A 114 4.10 2.80 9.47
N ASP A 115 4.39 2.20 10.61
CA ASP A 115 3.49 1.34 11.40
C ASP A 115 2.12 1.97 11.68
N GLY A 116 2.07 3.25 12.05
CA GLY A 116 0.84 3.95 12.38
C GLY A 116 -0.13 4.00 11.18
N TYR A 117 0.36 4.44 10.03
CA TYR A 117 -0.46 4.56 8.82
C TYR A 117 -0.82 3.21 8.21
N VAL A 118 0.11 2.26 8.21
CA VAL A 118 -0.17 0.88 7.78
C VAL A 118 -1.26 0.26 8.64
N THR A 119 -1.17 0.44 9.96
CA THR A 119 -2.19 -0.03 10.90
C THR A 119 -3.54 0.64 10.64
N ALA A 120 -3.58 1.97 10.47
CA ALA A 120 -4.81 2.70 10.19
C ALA A 120 -5.48 2.24 8.88
N TRP A 121 -4.69 2.00 7.82
CA TRP A 121 -5.19 1.48 6.55
C TRP A 121 -5.87 0.12 6.72
N PHE A 122 -5.20 -0.82 7.38
CA PHE A 122 -5.76 -2.16 7.63
C PHE A 122 -6.94 -2.14 8.62
N MET A 123 -6.89 -1.33 9.67
CA MET A 123 -8.03 -1.20 10.59
C MET A 123 -9.26 -0.67 9.87
N TRP A 124 -9.09 0.31 8.99
CA TRP A 124 -10.20 0.82 8.19
C TRP A 124 -10.77 -0.25 7.24
N TYR A 125 -9.95 -0.78 6.33
CA TYR A 125 -10.44 -1.66 5.26
C TYR A 125 -10.79 -3.08 5.74
N LEU A 126 -10.11 -3.61 6.76
CA LEU A 126 -10.35 -4.98 7.24
C LEU A 126 -11.31 -5.05 8.44
N LYS A 127 -11.49 -3.94 9.16
CA LYS A 127 -12.32 -3.92 10.38
C LYS A 127 -13.46 -2.89 10.32
N GLY A 128 -13.52 -2.08 9.26
CA GLY A 128 -14.50 -1.01 9.15
C GLY A 128 -14.32 0.09 10.22
N ASP A 129 -13.10 0.27 10.74
CA ASP A 129 -12.82 1.25 11.79
C ASP A 129 -12.93 2.67 11.23
N THR A 130 -14.00 3.37 11.61
CA THR A 130 -14.29 4.72 11.15
C THR A 130 -13.36 5.79 11.76
N GLU A 131 -12.75 5.54 12.92
CA GLU A 131 -11.73 6.44 13.46
C GLU A 131 -10.43 6.32 12.67
N ALA A 132 -10.03 5.11 12.31
CA ALA A 132 -8.89 4.89 11.43
C ALA A 132 -9.13 5.48 10.03
N ALA A 133 -10.35 5.43 9.51
CA ALA A 133 -10.73 6.03 8.23
C ALA A 133 -10.45 7.54 8.17
N LYS A 134 -10.56 8.28 9.27
CA LYS A 134 -10.31 9.73 9.33
C LYS A 134 -8.87 10.13 8.97
N VAL A 135 -7.96 9.18 9.03
CA VAL A 135 -6.58 9.39 8.54
C VAL A 135 -6.57 9.73 7.05
N PHE A 136 -7.48 9.13 6.29
CA PHE A 136 -7.52 9.19 4.82
C PHE A 136 -8.76 9.88 4.26
N THR A 137 -9.77 10.18 5.07
CA THR A 137 -11.08 10.67 4.61
C THR A 137 -11.54 11.91 5.36
N GLY A 138 -12.67 12.51 4.89
CA GLY A 138 -13.27 13.71 5.49
C GLY A 138 -12.67 15.01 4.96
N ASP A 139 -13.11 16.15 5.53
CA ASP A 139 -12.71 17.49 5.06
C ASP A 139 -11.24 17.82 5.30
N ALA A 140 -10.58 17.13 6.22
CA ALA A 140 -9.19 17.40 6.60
C ALA A 140 -8.46 16.11 7.00
N PRO A 141 -8.20 15.20 6.05
CA PRO A 141 -7.50 13.93 6.34
C PRO A 141 -6.17 14.18 7.07
N GLU A 142 -5.90 13.38 8.09
CA GLU A 142 -4.70 13.56 8.92
C GLU A 142 -3.43 13.38 8.09
N LEU A 143 -3.40 12.38 7.20
CA LEU A 143 -2.27 12.12 6.31
C LEU A 143 -1.81 13.38 5.56
N LEU A 144 -2.74 14.16 4.99
CA LEU A 144 -2.41 15.35 4.19
C LEU A 144 -1.83 16.51 5.01
N ARG A 145 -1.90 16.45 6.34
CA ARG A 145 -1.43 17.50 7.26
C ARG A 145 -0.18 17.11 8.04
N ASN A 146 0.24 15.86 7.93
CA ASN A 146 1.39 15.38 8.68
C ASN A 146 2.70 15.84 8.06
N GLN A 147 3.37 16.79 8.71
CA GLN A 147 4.63 17.38 8.24
C GLN A 147 5.83 16.41 8.26
N LEU A 148 5.67 15.25 8.85
CA LEU A 148 6.68 14.18 8.78
C LEU A 148 6.71 13.51 7.39
N TYR A 149 5.74 13.83 6.53
CA TYR A 149 5.62 13.31 5.17
C TYR A 149 5.55 14.45 4.16
N GLN A 150 5.85 14.14 2.91
CA GLN A 150 5.68 15.00 1.75
C GLN A 150 5.06 14.21 0.60
N GLU A 151 4.66 14.91 -0.48
CA GLU A 151 4.00 14.33 -1.66
C GLU A 151 2.74 13.52 -1.30
N GLN A 152 2.05 13.92 -0.21
CA GLN A 152 0.83 13.23 0.21
C GLN A 152 -0.29 13.49 -0.80
N GLN A 153 -0.89 12.41 -1.28
CA GLN A 153 -2.07 12.46 -2.13
C GLN A 153 -3.05 11.35 -1.73
N ILE A 154 -4.33 11.63 -1.87
CA ILE A 154 -5.43 10.70 -1.60
C ILE A 154 -6.43 10.82 -2.74
N ASP A 155 -6.82 9.71 -3.30
CA ASP A 155 -7.90 9.56 -4.28
C ASP A 155 -8.73 8.36 -3.85
N ILE A 156 -9.76 8.63 -3.06
CA ILE A 156 -10.62 7.63 -2.46
C ILE A 156 -12.06 8.03 -2.75
N SER A 157 -12.78 7.15 -3.42
CA SER A 157 -14.21 7.29 -3.67
C SER A 157 -14.93 7.28 -2.32
N CYS A 158 -15.56 8.38 -1.93
CA CYS A 158 -16.33 8.43 -0.69
C CYS A 158 -17.34 7.28 -0.67
N ILE A 159 -17.12 6.31 0.20
CA ILE A 159 -18.16 5.36 0.57
C ILE A 159 -19.15 6.18 1.41
N ASN A 160 -20.28 6.57 0.79
CA ASN A 160 -21.43 7.17 1.46
C ASN A 160 -22.10 6.16 2.39
#